data_6f527d0d5714eea48fce1a37eeeb5994
#
_entry.id   6f527d0d5714eea48fce1a37eeeb5994
#
_cell.length_a   1.000
_cell.length_b   1.000
_cell.length_c   1.000
_cell.angle_alpha   90.00
_cell.angle_beta   90.00
_cell.angle_gamma   90.00
#
_symmetry.space_group_name_H-M   'P 1'
#
loop_
_entity.id
_entity.type
_entity.pdbx_description
1 polymer ?
#
loop_
_entity_poly.entity_id
_entity_poly.type
_entity_poly.pdbx_seq_one_letter_code
_entity_poly.pdbx_strand_id
1 'polypeptide(L)'
;MQTAHKNQQKGSAVSEQTKTKVQARLVIDFGNSETRVATLVNGKTSPVTVLPNAFAPIGDDYVIPDQYVADELNGKPNELRSIIFRAPQGLGAGEPTHLYAAGPLADREFSMSAKRPSSAIATKAQSETTLWSFHYAVFVGRELVAKLLRKKPESLEITWDVTLLAPPSETGKGETFKKIFTLAKSVEIVAPERVSIPIKVDNVSVLAEGLGGFSAIVFTPARGTVADYADCVNEPIIVLDFGAGTTDVTFIKALTPITSASASFPFGGNAIAELVTQFVKQEYGRSLSREAATEAVLTGTIRSGAKRKDVSRQVNAARNEVAGSITSSLRGTFEANRFAPDEFAYLLVIGGGAVRTANAEDLAEPVEPLAESVVRQVRSFAPDIELLPVKEGINLRTLNIEGAINFARFADKNAKK
;
A
#
# COMPACT_ATOMS: atom_id res chain seq x y z
N MET A 1 -50.42 -34.84 -46.54
CA MET A 1 -50.02 -35.28 -45.19
C MET A 1 -48.85 -34.49 -44.77
N GLN A 2 -49.08 -33.42 -43.95
CA GLN A 2 -48.00 -32.57 -43.40
C GLN A 2 -47.86 -32.97 -41.94
N THR A 3 -46.70 -33.50 -41.58
CA THR A 3 -46.33 -33.82 -40.21
C THR A 3 -45.59 -32.61 -39.61
N ALA A 4 -46.22 -31.95 -38.66
CA ALA A 4 -45.66 -30.84 -37.87
C ALA A 4 -44.76 -31.39 -36.78
N HIS A 5 -43.44 -31.09 -36.85
CA HIS A 5 -42.50 -31.30 -35.74
C HIS A 5 -42.67 -30.18 -34.71
N LYS A 6 -43.23 -30.54 -33.51
CA LYS A 6 -43.22 -29.73 -32.33
C LYS A 6 -41.78 -29.78 -31.72
N ASN A 7 -41.02 -28.72 -31.88
CA ASN A 7 -39.83 -28.47 -31.05
C ASN A 7 -40.24 -28.02 -29.68
N GLN A 8 -40.10 -28.91 -28.71
CA GLN A 8 -40.14 -28.55 -27.28
C GLN A 8 -38.83 -27.93 -26.89
N GLN A 9 -38.76 -26.60 -26.78
CA GLN A 9 -37.68 -25.90 -26.05
C GLN A 9 -37.84 -26.24 -24.55
N LYS A 10 -36.99 -27.13 -24.03
CA LYS A 10 -36.75 -27.28 -22.63
C LYS A 10 -36.00 -26.04 -22.16
N GLY A 11 -36.69 -25.06 -21.61
CA GLY A 11 -36.09 -23.99 -20.82
C GLY A 11 -35.45 -24.62 -19.59
N SER A 12 -34.11 -24.62 -19.57
CA SER A 12 -33.36 -24.93 -18.36
C SER A 12 -33.58 -23.78 -17.37
N ALA A 13 -34.44 -24.01 -16.37
CA ALA A 13 -34.51 -23.14 -15.21
C ALA A 13 -33.15 -23.18 -14.51
N VAL A 14 -32.33 -22.14 -14.71
CA VAL A 14 -31.14 -21.91 -13.90
C VAL A 14 -31.63 -21.71 -12.47
N SER A 15 -31.47 -22.70 -11.62
CA SER A 15 -31.75 -22.56 -10.19
C SER A 15 -30.88 -21.43 -9.65
N GLU A 16 -31.48 -20.32 -9.21
CA GLU A 16 -30.81 -19.28 -8.47
C GLU A 16 -30.18 -19.94 -7.23
N GLN A 17 -28.88 -20.22 -7.30
CA GLN A 17 -28.14 -20.69 -6.14
C GLN A 17 -28.17 -19.59 -5.09
N THR A 18 -28.81 -19.85 -3.96
CA THR A 18 -28.88 -18.91 -2.82
C THR A 18 -27.47 -18.58 -2.37
N LYS A 19 -27.03 -17.33 -2.61
CA LYS A 19 -25.70 -16.87 -2.20
C LYS A 19 -25.57 -16.87 -0.67
N THR A 20 -24.41 -17.28 -0.18
CA THR A 20 -24.10 -17.19 1.25
C THR A 20 -23.78 -15.75 1.61
N LYS A 21 -24.56 -15.14 2.49
CA LYS A 21 -24.30 -13.82 3.05
C LYS A 21 -23.13 -13.89 4.04
N VAL A 22 -22.18 -13.00 3.91
CA VAL A 22 -20.94 -12.96 4.70
C VAL A 22 -20.64 -11.53 5.11
N GLN A 23 -20.46 -11.29 6.40
CA GLN A 23 -19.82 -10.07 6.91
C GLN A 23 -18.32 -10.32 6.96
N ALA A 24 -17.54 -9.49 6.28
CA ALA A 24 -16.08 -9.59 6.27
C ALA A 24 -15.45 -8.20 6.42
N ARG A 25 -14.25 -8.16 6.97
CA ARG A 25 -13.48 -6.92 7.04
C ARG A 25 -12.43 -6.92 5.94
N LEU A 26 -12.34 -5.80 5.25
CA LEU A 26 -11.34 -5.52 4.24
C LEU A 26 -10.34 -4.51 4.82
N VAL A 27 -9.09 -4.91 5.00
CA VAL A 27 -8.01 -4.04 5.47
C VAL A 27 -7.19 -3.60 4.28
N ILE A 28 -7.02 -2.30 4.09
CA ILE A 28 -6.38 -1.72 2.91
C ILE A 28 -5.35 -0.68 3.32
N ASP A 29 -4.17 -0.78 2.72
CA ASP A 29 -3.13 0.24 2.74
C ASP A 29 -2.91 0.75 1.30
N PHE A 30 -3.40 1.94 1.00
CA PHE A 30 -3.25 2.58 -0.31
C PHE A 30 -1.92 3.34 -0.40
N GLY A 31 -0.86 2.68 -0.82
CA GLY A 31 0.40 3.37 -1.12
C GLY A 31 0.43 3.96 -2.54
N ASN A 32 1.42 4.80 -2.82
CA ASN A 32 1.58 5.42 -4.14
C ASN A 32 2.02 4.43 -5.23
N SER A 33 2.77 3.39 -4.89
CA SER A 33 3.23 2.36 -5.83
C SER A 33 2.48 1.04 -5.72
N GLU A 34 2.00 0.71 -4.52
CA GLU A 34 1.40 -0.57 -4.19
C GLU A 34 0.20 -0.37 -3.26
N THR A 35 -0.85 -1.13 -3.46
CA THR A 35 -1.94 -1.30 -2.51
C THR A 35 -1.76 -2.64 -1.81
N ARG A 36 -1.82 -2.66 -0.49
CA ARG A 36 -1.78 -3.89 0.31
C ARG A 36 -3.15 -4.20 0.83
N VAL A 37 -3.54 -5.47 0.72
CA VAL A 37 -4.89 -5.94 1.03
C VAL A 37 -4.82 -7.16 1.92
N ALA A 38 -5.64 -7.19 2.96
CA ALA A 38 -5.92 -8.38 3.73
C ALA A 38 -7.41 -8.45 4.08
N THR A 39 -7.92 -9.63 4.40
CA THR A 39 -9.31 -9.82 4.81
C THR A 39 -9.39 -10.59 6.12
N LEU A 40 -10.42 -10.24 6.91
CA LEU A 40 -10.78 -10.96 8.12
C LEU A 40 -12.22 -11.44 8.00
N VAL A 41 -12.44 -12.72 8.30
CA VAL A 41 -13.76 -13.33 8.33
C VAL A 41 -13.80 -14.44 9.36
N ASN A 42 -14.81 -14.45 10.21
CA ASN A 42 -14.98 -15.45 11.27
C ASN A 42 -13.73 -15.64 12.15
N GLY A 43 -13.01 -14.57 12.47
CA GLY A 43 -11.79 -14.59 13.28
C GLY A 43 -10.53 -15.09 12.53
N LYS A 44 -10.64 -15.48 11.27
CA LYS A 44 -9.52 -15.86 10.41
C LYS A 44 -9.04 -14.68 9.60
N THR A 45 -7.75 -14.58 9.37
CA THR A 45 -7.12 -13.53 8.56
C THR A 45 -6.44 -14.15 7.34
N SER A 46 -6.57 -13.53 6.19
CA SER A 46 -5.81 -13.90 5.00
C SER A 46 -4.35 -13.44 5.12
N PRO A 47 -3.44 -14.01 4.34
CA PRO A 47 -2.17 -13.37 4.08
C PRO A 47 -2.36 -11.97 3.49
N VAL A 48 -1.36 -11.09 3.69
CA VAL A 48 -1.30 -9.79 3.01
C VAL A 48 -0.99 -10.03 1.54
N THR A 49 -1.83 -9.46 0.67
CA THR A 49 -1.62 -9.46 -0.78
C THR A 49 -1.18 -8.07 -1.20
N VAL A 50 -0.10 -8.00 -1.97
CA VAL A 50 0.44 -6.75 -2.52
C VAL A 50 0.00 -6.62 -3.96
N LEU A 51 -0.58 -5.47 -4.32
CA LEU A 51 -1.10 -5.16 -5.65
C LEU A 51 -0.36 -3.94 -6.19
N PRO A 52 0.18 -3.97 -7.42
CA PRO A 52 0.69 -2.76 -8.06
C PRO A 52 -0.42 -1.73 -8.20
N ASN A 53 -0.14 -0.50 -7.80
CA ASN A 53 -1.10 0.58 -7.85
C ASN A 53 -0.97 1.35 -9.18
N ALA A 54 -1.17 0.62 -10.28
CA ALA A 54 -1.09 1.11 -11.65
C ALA A 54 -2.40 0.81 -12.38
N PHE A 55 -2.98 1.85 -13.03
CA PHE A 55 -4.25 1.80 -13.73
C PHE A 55 -4.11 2.47 -15.10
N ALA A 56 -4.36 1.74 -16.17
CA ALA A 56 -4.26 2.26 -17.53
C ALA A 56 -5.59 2.17 -18.25
N PRO A 57 -6.08 3.25 -18.89
CA PRO A 57 -7.23 3.17 -19.78
C PRO A 57 -6.88 2.32 -20.99
N ILE A 58 -7.79 1.43 -21.39
CA ILE A 58 -7.61 0.51 -22.52
C ILE A 58 -8.84 0.50 -23.41
N GLY A 59 -8.68 -0.02 -24.64
CA GLY A 59 -9.79 -0.24 -25.56
C GLY A 59 -10.74 -1.36 -25.10
N ASP A 60 -11.98 -1.30 -25.55
CA ASP A 60 -13.02 -2.28 -25.15
C ASP A 60 -12.76 -3.71 -25.67
N ASP A 61 -11.88 -3.86 -26.64
CA ASP A 61 -11.50 -5.11 -27.29
C ASP A 61 -10.21 -5.75 -26.74
N TYR A 62 -9.58 -5.12 -25.74
CA TYR A 62 -8.33 -5.64 -25.19
C TYR A 62 -8.55 -6.94 -24.41
N VAL A 63 -7.72 -7.94 -24.70
CA VAL A 63 -7.72 -9.24 -24.02
C VAL A 63 -6.46 -9.36 -23.16
N ILE A 64 -6.64 -9.64 -21.86
CA ILE A 64 -5.53 -9.83 -20.93
C ILE A 64 -4.76 -11.11 -21.29
N PRO A 65 -3.42 -11.07 -21.46
CA PRO A 65 -2.63 -12.26 -21.71
C PRO A 65 -2.67 -13.25 -20.52
N ASP A 66 -2.71 -14.54 -20.79
CA ASP A 66 -2.83 -15.60 -19.78
C ASP A 66 -1.75 -15.54 -18.70
N GLN A 67 -0.54 -15.12 -19.06
CA GLN A 67 0.57 -14.97 -18.12
C GLN A 67 0.31 -13.99 -16.96
N TYR A 68 -0.65 -13.09 -17.11
CA TYR A 68 -1.05 -12.13 -16.09
C TYR A 68 -2.29 -12.56 -15.29
N VAL A 69 -2.94 -13.64 -15.70
CA VAL A 69 -4.18 -14.16 -15.08
C VAL A 69 -3.89 -15.19 -14.01
N ALA A 70 -2.71 -15.82 -14.07
CA ALA A 70 -2.37 -16.92 -13.19
C ALA A 70 -2.49 -16.56 -11.70
N ASP A 71 -3.22 -17.38 -10.97
CA ASP A 71 -3.45 -17.26 -9.53
C ASP A 71 -2.17 -17.40 -8.71
N GLU A 72 -1.24 -18.15 -9.25
CA GLU A 72 0.03 -18.53 -8.63
C GLU A 72 1.13 -18.39 -9.68
N LEU A 73 1.68 -17.18 -9.82
CA LEU A 73 2.89 -17.00 -10.60
C LEU A 73 4.05 -17.65 -9.85
N ASN A 74 4.65 -18.66 -10.44
CA ASN A 74 5.83 -19.36 -9.91
C ASN A 74 5.64 -20.03 -8.53
N GLY A 75 4.43 -20.46 -8.19
CA GLY A 75 4.15 -21.14 -6.93
C GLY A 75 4.13 -20.23 -5.70
N LYS A 76 4.01 -18.92 -5.90
CA LYS A 76 3.88 -17.93 -4.82
C LYS A 76 2.44 -17.45 -4.72
N PRO A 77 1.66 -17.93 -3.74
CA PRO A 77 0.20 -17.76 -3.66
C PRO A 77 -0.27 -16.32 -3.43
N ASN A 78 0.64 -15.38 -3.17
CA ASN A 78 0.32 -13.97 -2.86
C ASN A 78 0.85 -13.01 -3.91
N GLU A 79 1.22 -13.50 -5.09
CA GLU A 79 1.73 -12.63 -6.13
C GLU A 79 0.62 -11.91 -6.90
N LEU A 80 1.03 -10.86 -7.52
CA LEU A 80 0.28 -9.81 -8.16
C LEU A 80 -0.60 -10.33 -9.30
N ARG A 81 -1.86 -9.97 -9.28
CA ARG A 81 -2.81 -10.29 -10.34
C ARG A 81 -3.06 -9.11 -11.24
N SER A 82 -3.29 -9.38 -12.52
CA SER A 82 -3.79 -8.39 -13.45
C SER A 82 -5.28 -8.56 -13.63
N ILE A 83 -6.02 -7.44 -13.66
CA ILE A 83 -7.44 -7.42 -14.01
C ILE A 83 -7.74 -6.36 -15.05
N ILE A 84 -8.82 -6.58 -15.81
CA ILE A 84 -9.49 -5.56 -16.59
C ILE A 84 -10.86 -5.33 -15.97
N PHE A 85 -11.18 -4.08 -15.66
CA PHE A 85 -12.43 -3.74 -15.00
C PHE A 85 -12.98 -2.40 -15.48
N ARG A 86 -14.29 -2.21 -15.33
CA ARG A 86 -14.94 -0.92 -15.59
C ARG A 86 -14.99 -0.09 -14.30
N ALA A 87 -14.60 1.17 -14.41
CA ALA A 87 -14.69 2.13 -13.32
C ALA A 87 -15.07 3.52 -13.83
N PRO A 88 -15.66 4.38 -12.97
CA PRO A 88 -15.87 5.78 -13.29
C PRO A 88 -14.54 6.50 -13.54
N GLN A 89 -14.56 7.46 -14.45
CA GLN A 89 -13.38 8.27 -14.79
C GLN A 89 -13.04 9.30 -13.70
N GLY A 90 -14.02 9.66 -12.87
CA GLY A 90 -13.88 10.64 -11.78
C GLY A 90 -14.72 10.25 -10.56
N LEU A 91 -14.75 11.14 -9.58
CA LEU A 91 -15.52 10.98 -8.33
C LEU A 91 -16.89 11.66 -8.35
N GLY A 92 -17.33 12.15 -9.51
CA GLY A 92 -18.65 12.75 -9.70
C GLY A 92 -19.77 11.71 -9.83
N ALA A 93 -20.99 12.10 -9.45
CA ALA A 93 -22.15 11.27 -9.73
C ALA A 93 -22.46 11.27 -11.24
N GLY A 94 -22.60 10.10 -11.85
CA GLY A 94 -22.90 9.95 -13.27
C GLY A 94 -21.70 10.09 -14.22
N GLU A 95 -20.48 10.08 -13.70
CA GLU A 95 -19.27 10.00 -14.50
C GLU A 95 -19.28 8.80 -15.45
N PRO A 96 -18.79 8.97 -16.69
CA PRO A 96 -18.70 7.87 -17.64
C PRO A 96 -17.76 6.78 -17.11
N THR A 97 -18.09 5.52 -17.39
CA THR A 97 -17.24 4.39 -17.05
C THR A 97 -16.34 4.02 -18.23
N HIS A 98 -15.09 3.74 -17.93
CA HIS A 98 -14.09 3.27 -18.89
C HIS A 98 -13.52 1.93 -18.47
N LEU A 99 -12.92 1.23 -19.43
CA LEU A 99 -12.12 0.04 -19.14
C LEU A 99 -10.74 0.45 -18.67
N TYR A 100 -10.29 -0.19 -17.61
CA TYR A 100 -8.95 -0.05 -17.07
C TYR A 100 -8.28 -1.40 -16.93
N ALA A 101 -7.02 -1.49 -17.38
CA ALA A 101 -6.11 -2.53 -16.91
C ALA A 101 -5.57 -2.11 -15.55
N ALA A 102 -5.44 -3.05 -14.62
CA ALA A 102 -4.80 -2.84 -13.32
C ALA A 102 -3.76 -3.91 -13.02
N GLY A 103 -2.84 -3.57 -12.12
CA GLY A 103 -1.80 -4.48 -11.66
C GLY A 103 -0.62 -4.60 -12.63
N PRO A 104 0.04 -5.78 -12.69
CA PRO A 104 1.23 -5.99 -13.52
C PRO A 104 1.03 -5.68 -15.00
N LEU A 105 -0.17 -5.92 -15.52
CA LEU A 105 -0.50 -5.59 -16.91
C LEU A 105 -0.39 -4.08 -17.16
N ALA A 106 -1.03 -3.27 -16.31
CA ALA A 106 -0.97 -1.81 -16.44
C ALA A 106 0.46 -1.30 -16.28
N ASP A 107 1.23 -1.89 -15.38
CA ASP A 107 2.58 -1.48 -15.08
C ASP A 107 3.59 -1.78 -16.20
N ARG A 108 3.45 -2.91 -16.87
CA ARG A 108 4.40 -3.38 -17.88
C ARG A 108 4.00 -2.99 -19.29
N GLU A 109 2.75 -3.22 -19.68
CA GLU A 109 2.28 -3.00 -21.06
C GLU A 109 1.88 -1.54 -21.31
N PHE A 110 1.41 -0.85 -20.27
CA PHE A 110 0.84 0.50 -20.38
C PHE A 110 1.56 1.53 -19.50
N SER A 111 2.82 1.30 -19.15
CA SER A 111 3.59 2.13 -18.19
C SER A 111 3.55 3.63 -18.51
N MET A 112 3.52 4.01 -19.80
CA MET A 112 3.49 5.41 -20.25
C MET A 112 2.13 6.09 -20.03
N SER A 113 1.02 5.35 -20.05
CA SER A 113 -0.35 5.85 -19.85
C SER A 113 -0.92 5.49 -18.49
N ALA A 114 -0.23 4.65 -17.70
CA ALA A 114 -0.68 4.22 -16.41
C ALA A 114 -0.72 5.37 -15.40
N LYS A 115 -1.90 5.61 -14.85
CA LYS A 115 -2.09 6.50 -13.70
C LYS A 115 -1.72 5.76 -12.41
N ARG A 116 -1.06 6.49 -11.53
CA ARG A 116 -0.72 6.01 -10.18
C ARG A 116 -1.22 7.02 -9.15
N PRO A 117 -1.56 6.60 -7.94
CA PRO A 117 -1.84 7.54 -6.86
C PRO A 117 -0.66 8.49 -6.67
N SER A 118 -0.96 9.75 -6.42
CA SER A 118 0.03 10.78 -6.12
C SER A 118 -0.49 11.64 -4.98
N SER A 119 0.08 11.48 -3.82
CA SER A 119 -0.22 12.30 -2.65
C SER A 119 0.30 13.73 -2.77
N ALA A 120 1.17 14.01 -3.76
CA ALA A 120 1.66 15.36 -4.04
C ALA A 120 0.59 16.26 -4.70
N ILE A 121 -0.44 15.69 -5.34
CA ILE A 121 -1.42 16.41 -6.14
C ILE A 121 -2.80 16.45 -5.45
N ALA A 122 -3.19 15.37 -4.78
CA ALA A 122 -4.50 15.28 -4.13
C ALA A 122 -4.44 14.37 -2.90
N THR A 123 -5.33 14.62 -1.93
CA THR A 123 -5.51 13.69 -0.81
C THR A 123 -6.09 12.37 -1.32
N LYS A 124 -5.87 11.27 -0.58
CA LYS A 124 -6.46 9.96 -0.92
C LYS A 124 -7.99 10.06 -1.07
N ALA A 125 -8.65 10.84 -0.20
CA ALA A 125 -10.09 11.09 -0.25
C ALA A 125 -10.57 11.96 -1.44
N GLN A 126 -9.68 12.43 -2.30
CA GLN A 126 -9.99 13.26 -3.46
C GLN A 126 -9.45 12.66 -4.78
N SER A 127 -8.88 11.46 -4.72
CA SER A 127 -8.25 10.81 -5.86
C SER A 127 -9.14 9.70 -6.44
N GLU A 128 -9.37 9.75 -7.76
CA GLU A 128 -10.03 8.68 -8.51
C GLU A 128 -9.28 7.35 -8.41
N THR A 129 -7.95 7.40 -8.33
CA THR A 129 -7.13 6.20 -8.18
C THR A 129 -7.39 5.48 -6.85
N THR A 130 -7.85 6.18 -5.82
CA THR A 130 -8.29 5.55 -4.56
C THR A 130 -9.55 4.70 -4.78
N LEU A 131 -10.51 5.18 -5.59
CA LEU A 131 -11.69 4.40 -5.96
C LEU A 131 -11.30 3.17 -6.79
N TRP A 132 -10.40 3.33 -7.76
CA TRP A 132 -9.94 2.22 -8.59
C TRP A 132 -9.16 1.17 -7.79
N SER A 133 -8.30 1.62 -6.87
CA SER A 133 -7.60 0.74 -5.93
C SER A 133 -8.58 -0.01 -5.02
N PHE A 134 -9.64 0.66 -4.57
CA PHE A 134 -10.71 0.02 -3.80
C PHE A 134 -11.46 -1.05 -4.61
N HIS A 135 -11.83 -0.78 -5.87
CA HIS A 135 -12.44 -1.77 -6.74
C HIS A 135 -11.54 -2.99 -6.93
N TYR A 136 -10.24 -2.75 -7.14
CA TYR A 136 -9.27 -3.82 -7.25
C TYR A 136 -9.14 -4.62 -5.94
N ALA A 137 -9.11 -3.93 -4.80
CA ALA A 137 -9.08 -4.55 -3.47
C ALA A 137 -10.34 -5.38 -3.18
N VAL A 138 -11.53 -4.93 -3.61
CA VAL A 138 -12.80 -5.70 -3.47
C VAL A 138 -12.75 -7.00 -4.26
N PHE A 139 -12.25 -6.97 -5.50
CA PHE A 139 -12.08 -8.18 -6.30
C PHE A 139 -11.16 -9.20 -5.60
N VAL A 140 -9.96 -8.77 -5.22
CA VAL A 140 -9.00 -9.63 -4.54
C VAL A 140 -9.51 -10.07 -3.17
N GLY A 141 -10.12 -9.15 -2.42
CA GLY A 141 -10.72 -9.45 -1.10
C GLY A 141 -11.79 -10.53 -1.16
N ARG A 142 -12.67 -10.50 -2.18
CA ARG A 142 -13.68 -11.55 -2.41
C ARG A 142 -13.04 -12.93 -2.54
N GLU A 143 -11.94 -13.04 -3.29
CA GLU A 143 -11.24 -14.31 -3.45
C GLU A 143 -10.52 -14.77 -2.19
N LEU A 144 -9.92 -13.83 -1.44
CA LEU A 144 -9.30 -14.12 -0.15
C LEU A 144 -10.33 -14.64 0.86
N VAL A 145 -11.52 -14.02 0.93
CA VAL A 145 -12.63 -14.49 1.77
C VAL A 145 -13.09 -15.88 1.33
N ALA A 146 -13.22 -16.12 0.02
CA ALA A 146 -13.62 -17.41 -0.53
C ALA A 146 -12.64 -18.53 -0.14
N LYS A 147 -11.33 -18.27 -0.25
CA LYS A 147 -10.26 -19.18 0.21
C LYS A 147 -10.36 -19.47 1.72
N LEU A 148 -10.54 -18.44 2.56
CA LEU A 148 -10.68 -18.60 4.01
C LEU A 148 -11.90 -19.44 4.40
N LEU A 149 -12.99 -19.30 3.67
CA LEU A 149 -14.25 -20.03 3.91
C LEU A 149 -14.31 -21.37 3.16
N ARG A 150 -13.35 -21.67 2.30
CA ARG A 150 -13.34 -22.85 1.41
C ARG A 150 -14.60 -22.90 0.54
N LYS A 151 -14.99 -21.75 -0.02
CA LYS A 151 -16.15 -21.60 -0.91
C LYS A 151 -15.72 -21.01 -2.24
N LYS A 152 -16.59 -21.12 -3.23
CA LYS A 152 -16.39 -20.45 -4.52
C LYS A 152 -16.74 -18.96 -4.39
N PRO A 153 -15.97 -18.03 -4.97
CA PRO A 153 -16.21 -16.59 -4.87
C PRO A 153 -17.62 -16.19 -5.34
N GLU A 154 -18.12 -16.80 -6.41
CA GLU A 154 -19.44 -16.51 -6.98
C GLU A 154 -20.62 -16.91 -6.07
N SER A 155 -20.39 -17.83 -5.12
CA SER A 155 -21.37 -18.25 -4.13
C SER A 155 -21.52 -17.30 -2.94
N LEU A 156 -20.69 -16.23 -2.89
CA LEU A 156 -20.66 -15.29 -1.76
C LEU A 156 -21.35 -13.97 -2.10
N GLU A 157 -22.08 -13.45 -1.11
CA GLU A 157 -22.57 -12.08 -1.05
C GLU A 157 -21.93 -11.42 0.17
N ILE A 158 -20.94 -10.55 -0.08
CA ILE A 158 -20.10 -9.99 0.98
C ILE A 158 -20.53 -8.56 1.30
N THR A 159 -20.72 -8.30 2.58
CA THR A 159 -20.83 -6.95 3.13
C THR A 159 -19.50 -6.61 3.83
N TRP A 160 -18.91 -5.47 3.49
CA TRP A 160 -17.60 -5.08 3.94
C TRP A 160 -17.63 -4.08 5.09
N ASP A 161 -16.90 -4.40 6.17
CA ASP A 161 -16.31 -3.39 7.04
C ASP A 161 -14.92 -3.06 6.52
N VAL A 162 -14.64 -1.81 6.22
CA VAL A 162 -13.33 -1.41 5.69
C VAL A 162 -12.49 -0.78 6.80
N THR A 163 -11.27 -1.27 6.95
CA THR A 163 -10.22 -0.59 7.74
C THR A 163 -9.19 -0.06 6.76
N LEU A 164 -9.09 1.25 6.68
CA LEU A 164 -8.23 1.95 5.73
C LEU A 164 -7.08 2.61 6.47
N LEU A 165 -5.87 2.47 5.94
CA LEU A 165 -4.71 3.27 6.32
C LEU A 165 -4.64 4.54 5.48
N ALA A 166 -4.46 5.67 6.14
CA ALA A 166 -4.33 6.97 5.49
C ALA A 166 -3.39 7.89 6.27
N PRO A 167 -2.86 8.95 5.63
CA PRO A 167 -2.11 9.97 6.34
C PRO A 167 -2.88 10.50 7.56
N PRO A 168 -2.22 10.90 8.64
CA PRO A 168 -2.88 11.36 9.86
C PRO A 168 -3.92 12.47 9.63
N SER A 169 -3.70 13.35 8.65
CA SER A 169 -4.63 14.42 8.26
C SER A 169 -5.96 13.92 7.66
N GLU A 170 -6.06 12.64 7.32
CA GLU A 170 -7.25 12.04 6.72
C GLU A 170 -8.00 11.07 7.64
N THR A 171 -7.53 10.86 8.87
CA THR A 171 -8.12 9.88 9.80
C THR A 171 -9.59 10.16 10.15
N GLY A 172 -10.00 11.43 10.14
CA GLY A 172 -11.41 11.83 10.37
C GLY A 172 -12.33 11.69 9.15
N LYS A 173 -11.84 11.22 7.99
CA LYS A 173 -12.58 11.21 6.72
C LYS A 173 -13.30 9.90 6.41
N GLY A 174 -13.61 9.06 7.40
CA GLY A 174 -14.26 7.75 7.19
C GLY A 174 -15.54 7.83 6.36
N GLU A 175 -16.44 8.77 6.66
CA GLU A 175 -17.68 8.96 5.88
C GLU A 175 -17.40 9.46 4.44
N THR A 176 -16.35 10.25 4.23
CA THR A 176 -15.95 10.66 2.87
C THR A 176 -15.47 9.46 2.06
N PHE A 177 -14.62 8.62 2.64
CA PHE A 177 -14.19 7.38 1.99
C PHE A 177 -15.36 6.44 1.72
N LYS A 178 -16.29 6.29 2.67
CA LYS A 178 -17.50 5.48 2.47
C LYS A 178 -18.30 5.95 1.27
N LYS A 179 -18.52 7.26 1.14
CA LYS A 179 -19.21 7.86 -0.03
C LYS A 179 -18.47 7.52 -1.33
N ILE A 180 -17.14 7.67 -1.38
CA ILE A 180 -16.34 7.33 -2.55
C ILE A 180 -16.48 5.85 -2.91
N PHE A 181 -16.30 4.97 -1.94
CA PHE A 181 -16.35 3.52 -2.16
C PHE A 181 -17.72 3.01 -2.61
N THR A 182 -18.77 3.74 -2.32
CA THR A 182 -20.16 3.40 -2.70
C THR A 182 -20.69 4.19 -3.91
N LEU A 183 -19.85 4.98 -4.60
CA LEU A 183 -20.21 5.67 -5.85
C LEU A 183 -20.70 4.70 -6.92
N ALA A 184 -20.03 3.55 -7.04
CA ALA A 184 -20.48 2.45 -7.88
C ALA A 184 -21.20 1.39 -7.03
N LYS A 185 -22.35 0.87 -7.52
CA LYS A 185 -23.07 -0.21 -6.84
C LYS A 185 -22.41 -1.58 -7.02
N SER A 186 -21.55 -1.71 -8.02
CA SER A 186 -20.80 -2.93 -8.31
C SER A 186 -19.51 -2.61 -9.03
N VAL A 187 -18.54 -3.54 -8.93
CA VAL A 187 -17.35 -3.59 -9.76
C VAL A 187 -17.63 -4.56 -10.90
N GLU A 188 -17.49 -4.11 -12.15
CA GLU A 188 -17.56 -4.97 -13.33
C GLU A 188 -16.15 -5.42 -13.71
N ILE A 189 -15.84 -6.67 -13.45
CA ILE A 189 -14.62 -7.30 -13.94
C ILE A 189 -14.93 -7.86 -15.33
N VAL A 190 -14.05 -7.56 -16.31
CA VAL A 190 -14.15 -8.02 -17.68
C VAL A 190 -13.19 -9.19 -17.94
N ALA A 191 -12.03 -9.16 -17.31
CA ALA A 191 -11.05 -10.25 -17.30
C ALA A 191 -10.35 -10.31 -15.93
N PRO A 192 -9.91 -11.49 -15.46
CA PRO A 192 -9.87 -12.80 -16.15
C PRO A 192 -11.24 -13.47 -16.34
N GLU A 193 -12.20 -13.16 -15.52
CA GLU A 193 -13.57 -13.67 -15.62
C GLU A 193 -14.56 -12.51 -15.74
N ARG A 194 -15.61 -12.68 -16.54
CA ARG A 194 -16.65 -11.65 -16.63
C ARG A 194 -17.60 -11.79 -15.44
N VAL A 195 -17.52 -10.88 -14.48
CA VAL A 195 -18.36 -10.89 -13.27
C VAL A 195 -18.67 -9.49 -12.78
N SER A 196 -19.90 -9.28 -12.30
CA SER A 196 -20.30 -8.09 -11.56
C SER A 196 -20.31 -8.40 -10.07
N ILE A 197 -19.50 -7.68 -9.30
CA ILE A 197 -19.34 -7.86 -7.85
C ILE A 197 -20.06 -6.72 -7.15
N PRO A 198 -21.17 -6.99 -6.43
CA PRO A 198 -21.87 -5.95 -5.67
C PRO A 198 -20.95 -5.34 -4.60
N ILE A 199 -20.97 -4.01 -4.51
CA ILE A 199 -20.28 -3.27 -3.45
C ILE A 199 -21.30 -2.98 -2.33
N LYS A 200 -21.06 -3.57 -1.17
CA LYS A 200 -21.81 -3.31 0.07
C LYS A 200 -20.81 -2.96 1.17
N VAL A 201 -20.81 -1.70 1.60
CA VAL A 201 -19.92 -1.20 2.65
C VAL A 201 -20.77 -0.70 3.82
N ASP A 202 -20.65 -1.35 4.97
CA ASP A 202 -21.34 -0.95 6.18
C ASP A 202 -20.62 0.19 6.89
N ASN A 203 -19.30 0.03 7.07
CA ASN A 203 -18.50 0.99 7.82
C ASN A 203 -17.11 1.17 7.20
N VAL A 204 -16.54 2.37 7.36
CA VAL A 204 -15.14 2.67 7.02
C VAL A 204 -14.46 3.29 8.22
N SER A 205 -13.50 2.59 8.78
CA SER A 205 -12.61 3.08 9.84
C SER A 205 -11.27 3.48 9.21
N VAL A 206 -10.78 4.67 9.53
CA VAL A 206 -9.50 5.17 9.04
C VAL A 206 -8.50 5.17 10.17
N LEU A 207 -7.38 4.49 9.98
CA LEU A 207 -6.25 4.43 10.90
C LEU A 207 -5.09 5.24 10.33
N ALA A 208 -4.39 6.00 11.19
CA ALA A 208 -3.22 6.74 10.76
C ALA A 208 -2.09 5.79 10.34
N GLU A 209 -1.50 6.05 9.17
CA GLU A 209 -0.20 5.51 8.80
C GLU A 209 0.82 5.87 9.88
N GLY A 210 1.84 5.05 10.07
CA GLY A 210 2.77 5.22 11.20
C GLY A 210 2.24 4.65 12.51
N LEU A 211 1.02 5.00 12.96
CA LEU A 211 0.42 4.34 14.13
C LEU A 211 0.21 2.85 13.89
N GLY A 212 -0.22 2.48 12.67
CA GLY A 212 -0.29 1.07 12.24
C GLY A 212 1.06 0.39 12.41
N GLY A 213 2.11 0.95 11.79
CA GLY A 213 3.45 0.39 11.85
C GLY A 213 4.03 0.29 13.26
N PHE A 214 3.89 1.32 14.06
CA PHE A 214 4.29 1.28 15.48
C PHE A 214 3.54 0.19 16.25
N SER A 215 2.22 0.12 16.09
CA SER A 215 1.40 -0.89 16.75
C SER A 215 1.76 -2.32 16.36
N ALA A 216 2.19 -2.56 15.11
CA ALA A 216 2.64 -3.88 14.67
C ALA A 216 3.91 -4.34 15.40
N ILE A 217 4.78 -3.40 15.78
CA ILE A 217 6.02 -3.69 16.51
C ILE A 217 5.73 -3.94 18.00
N VAL A 218 4.95 -3.03 18.62
CA VAL A 218 4.76 -3.07 20.07
C VAL A 218 3.69 -4.05 20.54
N PHE A 219 2.78 -4.48 19.68
CA PHE A 219 1.69 -5.40 20.03
C PHE A 219 1.68 -6.66 19.19
N THR A 220 1.38 -7.78 19.84
CA THR A 220 0.99 -9.01 19.14
C THR A 220 -0.46 -9.36 19.47
N PRO A 221 -1.22 -9.95 18.51
CA PRO A 221 -2.62 -10.32 18.75
C PRO A 221 -2.83 -11.34 19.87
N ALA A 222 -1.79 -12.14 20.16
CA ALA A 222 -1.86 -13.23 21.12
C ALA A 222 -1.41 -12.84 22.54
N ARG A 223 -0.48 -11.89 22.66
CA ARG A 223 0.25 -11.63 23.92
C ARG A 223 0.12 -10.18 24.44
N GLY A 224 -0.55 -9.29 23.70
CA GLY A 224 -0.55 -7.88 24.05
C GLY A 224 0.79 -7.21 23.76
N THR A 225 1.30 -6.38 24.66
CA THR A 225 2.58 -5.67 24.48
C THR A 225 3.76 -6.65 24.38
N VAL A 226 4.63 -6.42 23.40
CA VAL A 226 5.90 -7.17 23.28
C VAL A 226 6.86 -6.67 24.35
N ALA A 227 7.42 -7.57 25.15
CA ALA A 227 8.25 -7.22 26.31
C ALA A 227 9.40 -6.25 25.98
N ASP A 228 10.07 -6.48 24.85
CA ASP A 228 11.21 -5.65 24.41
C ASP A 228 10.84 -4.20 24.05
N TYR A 229 9.53 -3.89 23.91
CA TYR A 229 9.01 -2.56 23.58
C TYR A 229 8.05 -2.02 24.62
N ALA A 230 7.99 -2.66 25.81
CA ALA A 230 7.07 -2.26 26.88
C ALA A 230 7.27 -0.80 27.31
N ASP A 231 8.52 -0.38 27.41
CA ASP A 231 8.88 0.99 27.83
C ASP A 231 8.50 2.01 26.74
N CYS A 232 8.54 1.63 25.45
CA CYS A 232 8.24 2.53 24.33
C CYS A 232 6.74 2.87 24.20
N VAL A 233 5.83 2.07 24.80
CA VAL A 233 4.37 2.23 24.57
C VAL A 233 3.85 3.57 25.11
N ASN A 234 4.43 4.07 26.20
CA ASN A 234 4.02 5.31 26.84
C ASN A 234 4.89 6.51 26.45
N GLU A 235 6.02 6.26 25.81
CA GLU A 235 6.94 7.32 25.43
C GLU A 235 6.47 8.06 24.16
N PRO A 236 6.80 9.35 24.04
CA PRO A 236 6.58 10.09 22.82
C PRO A 236 7.51 9.59 21.69
N ILE A 237 6.92 9.29 20.53
CA ILE A 237 7.62 8.66 19.39
C ILE A 237 7.32 9.41 18.11
N ILE A 238 8.33 9.53 17.26
CA ILE A 238 8.17 9.97 15.87
C ILE A 238 8.24 8.75 14.97
N VAL A 239 7.25 8.54 14.13
CA VAL A 239 7.27 7.52 13.09
C VAL A 239 7.42 8.18 11.74
N LEU A 240 8.44 7.79 11.00
CA LEU A 240 8.64 8.16 9.60
C LEU A 240 8.28 6.95 8.73
N ASP A 241 7.17 7.02 8.02
CA ASP A 241 6.81 6.04 6.99
C ASP A 241 7.35 6.48 5.64
N PHE A 242 8.42 5.83 5.22
CA PHE A 242 9.15 6.18 4.01
C PHE A 242 8.56 5.45 2.80
N GLY A 243 7.58 6.08 2.15
CA GLY A 243 6.94 5.60 0.94
C GLY A 243 7.75 5.81 -0.34
N ALA A 244 7.15 5.48 -1.48
CA ALA A 244 7.75 5.73 -2.79
C ALA A 244 7.74 7.22 -3.17
N GLY A 245 6.66 7.94 -2.90
CA GLY A 245 6.50 9.36 -3.26
C GLY A 245 6.71 10.32 -2.11
N THR A 246 6.37 9.90 -0.90
CA THR A 246 6.33 10.74 0.31
C THR A 246 6.98 10.04 1.49
N THR A 247 7.33 10.86 2.49
CA THR A 247 7.59 10.40 3.86
C THR A 247 6.48 10.95 4.75
N ASP A 248 5.66 10.07 5.29
CA ASP A 248 4.60 10.44 6.21
C ASP A 248 5.15 10.45 7.64
N VAL A 249 4.94 11.56 8.34
CA VAL A 249 5.44 11.76 9.69
C VAL A 249 4.28 11.72 10.66
N THR A 250 4.32 10.78 11.59
CA THR A 250 3.32 10.64 12.64
C THR A 250 3.97 10.82 14.00
N PHE A 251 3.56 11.87 14.72
CA PHE A 251 3.91 12.07 16.11
C PHE A 251 2.92 11.31 16.98
N ILE A 252 3.42 10.46 17.86
CA ILE A 252 2.61 9.61 18.74
C ILE A 252 2.98 9.88 20.18
N LYS A 253 1.98 10.05 21.06
CA LYS A 253 2.14 10.15 22.50
C LYS A 253 1.12 9.26 23.18
N ALA A 254 1.57 8.33 24.01
CA ALA A 254 0.73 7.34 24.67
C ALA A 254 -0.26 6.65 23.68
N LEU A 255 0.27 6.12 22.58
CA LEU A 255 -0.47 5.46 21.49
C LEU A 255 -1.50 6.34 20.75
N THR A 256 -1.47 7.64 20.99
CA THR A 256 -2.40 8.58 20.34
C THR A 256 -1.64 9.47 19.35
N PRO A 257 -2.02 9.49 18.07
CA PRO A 257 -1.40 10.37 17.08
C PRO A 257 -1.70 11.85 17.41
N ILE A 258 -0.68 12.69 17.33
CA ILE A 258 -0.84 14.15 17.37
C ILE A 258 -1.11 14.61 15.94
N THR A 259 -2.38 14.54 15.51
CA THR A 259 -2.77 14.77 14.11
C THR A 259 -2.45 16.18 13.62
N SER A 260 -2.49 17.18 14.50
CA SER A 260 -2.17 18.58 14.16
C SER A 260 -0.69 18.80 13.82
N ALA A 261 0.19 17.95 14.34
CA ALA A 261 1.64 18.03 14.10
C ALA A 261 2.09 17.04 13.00
N SER A 262 1.29 15.99 12.75
CA SER A 262 1.63 14.99 11.76
C SER A 262 1.51 15.56 10.33
N ALA A 263 2.45 15.19 9.46
CA ALA A 263 2.60 15.77 8.13
C ALA A 263 3.03 14.73 7.09
N SER A 264 2.88 15.07 5.82
CA SER A 264 3.42 14.30 4.70
C SER A 264 4.45 15.17 3.97
N PHE A 265 5.67 14.70 3.86
CA PHE A 265 6.74 15.40 3.16
C PHE A 265 6.90 14.81 1.73
N PRO A 266 7.12 15.65 0.68
CA PRO A 266 7.21 15.19 -0.70
C PRO A 266 8.59 14.56 -1.02
N PHE A 267 9.14 13.81 -0.09
CA PHE A 267 10.42 13.13 -0.22
C PHE A 267 10.23 11.64 0.04
N GLY A 268 10.41 10.83 -0.98
CA GLY A 268 10.27 9.37 -0.90
C GLY A 268 11.33 8.66 -1.73
N GLY A 269 11.18 7.36 -1.93
CA GLY A 269 12.11 6.54 -2.69
C GLY A 269 12.32 7.02 -4.13
N ASN A 270 11.30 7.64 -4.74
CA ASN A 270 11.41 8.24 -6.08
C ASN A 270 12.42 9.40 -6.10
N ALA A 271 12.46 10.24 -5.08
CA ALA A 271 13.42 11.35 -5.00
C ALA A 271 14.85 10.83 -4.93
N ILE A 272 15.11 9.74 -4.19
CA ILE A 272 16.44 9.10 -4.20
C ILE A 272 16.77 8.58 -5.60
N ALA A 273 15.86 7.88 -6.27
CA ALA A 273 16.08 7.33 -7.60
C ALA A 273 16.34 8.42 -8.66
N GLU A 274 15.64 9.55 -8.56
CA GLU A 274 15.87 10.72 -9.42
C GLU A 274 17.26 11.34 -9.21
N LEU A 275 17.67 11.53 -7.95
CA LEU A 275 19.02 12.02 -7.63
C LEU A 275 20.11 11.06 -8.09
N VAL A 276 19.94 9.75 -7.87
CA VAL A 276 20.87 8.73 -8.38
C VAL A 276 20.97 8.82 -9.91
N THR A 277 19.86 9.00 -10.62
CA THR A 277 19.86 9.19 -12.08
C THR A 277 20.66 10.44 -12.49
N GLN A 278 20.49 11.55 -11.76
CA GLN A 278 21.22 12.79 -12.01
C GLN A 278 22.73 12.62 -11.76
N PHE A 279 23.11 12.02 -10.63
CA PHE A 279 24.53 11.81 -10.28
C PHE A 279 25.21 10.84 -11.24
N VAL A 280 24.53 9.75 -11.63
CA VAL A 280 25.05 8.82 -12.64
C VAL A 280 25.18 9.48 -14.00
N LYS A 281 24.23 10.36 -14.38
CA LYS A 281 24.33 11.12 -15.63
C LYS A 281 25.49 12.11 -15.62
N GLN A 282 25.70 12.80 -14.50
CA GLN A 282 26.82 13.75 -14.36
C GLN A 282 28.16 13.04 -14.43
N GLU A 283 28.34 11.92 -13.77
CA GLU A 283 29.61 11.23 -13.67
C GLU A 283 29.91 10.32 -14.87
N TYR A 284 28.90 9.66 -15.43
CA TYR A 284 29.04 8.63 -16.46
C TYR A 284 28.40 8.99 -17.79
N GLY A 285 27.76 10.16 -17.93
CA GLY A 285 27.05 10.59 -19.13
C GLY A 285 25.84 9.74 -19.50
N ARG A 286 25.33 8.91 -18.57
CA ARG A 286 24.28 7.91 -18.82
C ARG A 286 23.01 8.23 -18.02
N SER A 287 21.87 8.32 -18.72
CA SER A 287 20.56 8.36 -18.07
C SER A 287 20.09 6.94 -17.72
N LEU A 288 19.45 6.79 -16.54
CA LEU A 288 18.85 5.55 -16.10
C LEU A 288 17.35 5.57 -16.38
N SER A 289 16.76 4.40 -16.70
CA SER A 289 15.30 4.23 -16.58
C SER A 289 14.91 4.22 -15.11
N ARG A 290 13.61 4.41 -14.84
CA ARG A 290 13.08 4.37 -13.47
C ARG A 290 13.40 3.05 -12.75
N GLU A 291 13.24 1.93 -13.47
CA GLU A 291 13.53 0.59 -12.95
C GLU A 291 15.01 0.44 -12.61
N ALA A 292 15.88 0.87 -13.54
CA ALA A 292 17.33 0.82 -13.33
C ALA A 292 17.78 1.73 -12.17
N ALA A 293 17.15 2.89 -12.00
CA ALA A 293 17.42 3.77 -10.87
C ALA A 293 16.95 3.16 -9.54
N THR A 294 15.76 2.53 -9.53
CA THR A 294 15.25 1.83 -8.36
C THR A 294 16.14 0.63 -8.01
N GLU A 295 16.58 -0.15 -9.00
CA GLU A 295 17.53 -1.26 -8.79
C GLU A 295 18.85 -0.73 -8.21
N ALA A 296 19.36 0.40 -8.74
CA ALA A 296 20.57 1.02 -8.24
C ALA A 296 20.46 1.44 -6.76
N VAL A 297 19.33 2.05 -6.38
CA VAL A 297 19.06 2.42 -4.97
C VAL A 297 19.05 1.19 -4.06
N LEU A 298 18.57 0.05 -4.55
CA LEU A 298 18.50 -1.19 -3.78
C LEU A 298 19.81 -1.98 -3.73
N THR A 299 20.62 -1.92 -4.77
CA THR A 299 21.80 -2.79 -4.93
C THR A 299 23.13 -2.05 -4.87
N GLY A 300 23.14 -0.72 -4.95
CA GLY A 300 24.36 0.08 -5.12
C GLY A 300 25.03 -0.09 -6.48
N THR A 301 24.39 -0.76 -7.45
CA THR A 301 25.00 -1.08 -8.76
C THR A 301 24.06 -0.77 -9.92
N ILE A 302 24.64 -0.49 -11.11
CA ILE A 302 23.90 -0.38 -12.37
C ILE A 302 24.43 -1.38 -13.39
N ARG A 303 23.59 -1.84 -14.31
CA ARG A 303 23.99 -2.67 -15.44
C ARG A 303 24.78 -1.84 -16.46
N SER A 304 25.92 -2.35 -16.88
CA SER A 304 26.74 -1.81 -17.97
C SER A 304 27.12 -2.94 -18.93
N GLY A 305 26.26 -3.22 -19.91
CA GLY A 305 26.37 -4.43 -20.72
C GLY A 305 26.18 -5.70 -19.89
N ALA A 306 27.14 -6.62 -19.95
CA ALA A 306 27.15 -7.85 -19.15
C ALA A 306 27.71 -7.66 -17.73
N LYS A 307 28.28 -6.49 -17.42
CA LYS A 307 28.90 -6.20 -16.13
C LYS A 307 28.00 -5.35 -15.26
N ARG A 308 28.21 -5.41 -13.94
CA ARG A 308 27.67 -4.43 -12.99
C ARG A 308 28.73 -3.38 -12.71
N LYS A 309 28.29 -2.13 -12.59
CA LYS A 309 29.12 -0.98 -12.21
C LYS A 309 28.66 -0.49 -10.86
N ASP A 310 29.61 -0.28 -9.97
CA ASP A 310 29.36 0.29 -8.65
C ASP A 310 28.96 1.76 -8.75
N VAL A 311 27.88 2.13 -8.06
CA VAL A 311 27.33 3.47 -7.89
C VAL A 311 26.93 3.73 -6.42
N SER A 312 27.55 3.00 -5.48
CA SER A 312 27.26 3.12 -4.05
C SER A 312 27.45 4.53 -3.53
N ARG A 313 28.48 5.24 -4.00
CA ARG A 313 28.71 6.66 -3.67
C ARG A 313 27.56 7.57 -4.07
N GLN A 314 27.04 7.40 -5.30
CA GLN A 314 25.92 8.18 -5.81
C GLN A 314 24.63 7.88 -5.03
N VAL A 315 24.44 6.61 -4.64
CA VAL A 315 23.30 6.20 -3.80
C VAL A 315 23.40 6.81 -2.41
N ASN A 316 24.57 6.76 -1.78
CA ASN A 316 24.80 7.35 -0.46
C ASN A 316 24.63 8.88 -0.50
N ALA A 317 25.16 9.56 -1.53
CA ALA A 317 24.97 10.99 -1.72
C ALA A 317 23.48 11.35 -1.86
N ALA A 318 22.73 10.62 -2.69
CA ALA A 318 21.30 10.83 -2.89
C ALA A 318 20.50 10.60 -1.60
N ARG A 319 20.82 9.54 -0.84
CA ARG A 319 20.18 9.27 0.46
C ARG A 319 20.46 10.36 1.49
N ASN A 320 21.68 10.85 1.56
CA ASN A 320 22.06 11.94 2.47
C ASN A 320 21.34 13.24 2.13
N GLU A 321 21.16 13.56 0.85
CA GLU A 321 20.40 14.74 0.41
C GLU A 321 18.93 14.64 0.77
N VAL A 322 18.29 13.48 0.52
CA VAL A 322 16.89 13.23 0.90
C VAL A 322 16.74 13.23 2.42
N ALA A 323 17.67 12.61 3.16
CA ALA A 323 17.66 12.65 4.62
C ALA A 323 17.76 14.09 5.15
N GLY A 324 18.58 14.95 4.51
CA GLY A 324 18.67 16.37 4.82
C GLY A 324 17.35 17.12 4.62
N SER A 325 16.67 16.84 3.52
CA SER A 325 15.37 17.43 3.21
C SER A 325 14.29 17.02 4.23
N ILE A 326 14.24 15.72 4.58
CA ILE A 326 13.34 15.20 5.62
C ILE A 326 13.65 15.86 6.97
N THR A 327 14.92 15.91 7.35
CA THR A 327 15.38 16.49 8.63
C THR A 327 15.05 17.98 8.74
N SER A 328 15.23 18.73 7.65
CA SER A 328 14.87 20.16 7.60
C SER A 328 13.37 20.36 7.76
N SER A 329 12.55 19.54 7.09
CA SER A 329 11.08 19.59 7.22
C SER A 329 10.62 19.18 8.61
N LEU A 330 11.27 18.17 9.21
CA LEU A 330 10.98 17.73 10.58
C LEU A 330 11.32 18.82 11.60
N ARG A 331 12.47 19.49 11.45
CA ARG A 331 12.85 20.63 12.28
C ARG A 331 11.82 21.75 12.19
N GLY A 332 11.38 22.12 10.98
CA GLY A 332 10.30 23.10 10.79
C GLY A 332 8.99 22.68 11.47
N THR A 333 8.69 21.37 11.52
CA THR A 333 7.53 20.86 12.25
C THR A 333 7.69 21.02 13.76
N PHE A 334 8.88 20.75 14.31
CA PHE A 334 9.17 21.00 15.73
C PHE A 334 8.97 22.46 16.09
N GLU A 335 9.54 23.37 15.32
CA GLU A 335 9.42 24.82 15.53
C GLU A 335 7.97 25.29 15.46
N ALA A 336 7.21 24.86 14.44
CA ALA A 336 5.81 25.23 14.23
C ALA A 336 4.90 24.77 15.38
N ASN A 337 5.17 23.59 15.94
CA ASN A 337 4.40 23.01 17.04
C ASN A 337 4.99 23.31 18.43
N ARG A 338 6.12 24.03 18.49
CA ARG A 338 6.83 24.36 19.72
C ARG A 338 7.23 23.13 20.54
N PHE A 339 7.61 22.06 19.88
CA PHE A 339 8.13 20.88 20.56
C PHE A 339 9.54 21.13 21.08
N ALA A 340 9.80 20.66 22.30
CA ALA A 340 11.15 20.67 22.83
C ALA A 340 12.03 19.62 22.13
N PRO A 341 13.35 19.85 21.97
CA PRO A 341 14.26 18.89 21.34
C PRO A 341 14.28 17.50 22.00
N ASP A 342 14.04 17.45 23.31
CA ASP A 342 14.02 16.26 24.16
C ASP A 342 12.60 15.71 24.40
N GLU A 343 11.58 16.24 23.72
CA GLU A 343 10.19 15.82 23.93
C GLU A 343 9.91 14.41 23.38
N PHE A 344 10.67 13.95 22.40
CA PHE A 344 10.50 12.66 21.76
C PHE A 344 11.69 11.74 22.02
N ALA A 345 11.41 10.58 22.64
CA ALA A 345 12.46 9.62 23.01
C ALA A 345 12.93 8.79 21.80
N TYR A 346 12.01 8.44 20.91
CA TYR A 346 12.31 7.50 19.84
C TYR A 346 11.92 8.01 18.46
N LEU A 347 12.73 7.61 17.46
CA LEU A 347 12.46 7.71 16.04
C LEU A 347 12.31 6.31 15.46
N LEU A 348 11.18 6.00 14.87
CA LEU A 348 10.94 4.76 14.14
C LEU A 348 10.89 5.06 12.64
N VAL A 349 11.68 4.35 11.83
CA VAL A 349 11.65 4.46 10.37
C VAL A 349 11.11 3.17 9.77
N ILE A 350 10.02 3.27 9.02
CA ILE A 350 9.31 2.16 8.38
C ILE A 350 9.08 2.44 6.89
N GLY A 351 8.43 1.53 6.20
CA GLY A 351 8.07 1.67 4.80
C GLY A 351 9.10 1.10 3.83
N GLY A 352 8.81 1.19 2.54
CA GLY A 352 9.62 0.57 1.49
C GLY A 352 11.03 1.15 1.38
N GLY A 353 11.21 2.44 1.64
CA GLY A 353 12.50 3.12 1.59
C GLY A 353 13.40 2.86 2.80
N ALA A 354 12.83 2.34 3.90
CA ALA A 354 13.57 1.96 5.10
C ALA A 354 14.21 0.57 5.01
N VAL A 355 13.90 -0.20 3.97
CA VAL A 355 14.44 -1.56 3.80
C VAL A 355 15.95 -1.48 3.61
N ARG A 356 16.68 -2.27 4.40
CA ARG A 356 18.12 -2.44 4.21
C ARG A 356 18.39 -3.00 2.81
N THR A 357 19.29 -2.33 2.09
CA THR A 357 19.81 -2.84 0.84
C THR A 357 20.69 -4.06 1.10
N ALA A 358 20.60 -5.06 0.24
CA ALA A 358 21.64 -6.10 0.21
C ALA A 358 22.96 -5.41 -0.17
N ASN A 359 23.94 -5.44 0.72
CA ASN A 359 25.29 -5.04 0.37
C ASN A 359 25.81 -6.07 -0.65
N ALA A 360 26.04 -5.64 -1.89
CA ALA A 360 26.80 -6.46 -2.80
C ALA A 360 28.24 -6.55 -2.26
N GLU A 361 28.81 -7.74 -2.25
CA GLU A 361 30.14 -8.00 -1.69
C GLU A 361 31.27 -7.17 -2.34
N ASP A 362 31.02 -6.58 -3.53
CA ASP A 362 31.99 -5.85 -4.36
C ASP A 362 31.75 -4.32 -4.40
N LEU A 363 31.03 -3.72 -3.46
CA LEU A 363 30.84 -2.26 -3.43
C LEU A 363 32.06 -1.55 -2.89
N ALA A 364 32.41 -0.38 -3.50
CA ALA A 364 33.51 0.46 -3.03
C ALA A 364 33.27 0.99 -1.61
N GLU A 365 32.00 1.19 -1.25
CA GLU A 365 31.57 1.53 0.09
C GLU A 365 30.18 0.91 0.37
N PRO A 366 29.88 0.55 1.63
CA PRO A 366 28.56 0.04 1.98
C PRO A 366 27.49 1.11 1.72
N VAL A 367 26.33 0.68 1.25
CA VAL A 367 25.18 1.58 1.09
C VAL A 367 24.53 1.78 2.45
N GLU A 368 24.66 3.00 2.99
CA GLU A 368 24.14 3.36 4.32
C GLU A 368 22.60 3.28 4.33
N PRO A 369 21.97 2.61 5.34
CA PRO A 369 20.51 2.63 5.49
C PRO A 369 19.98 4.06 5.66
N LEU A 370 18.87 4.39 5.00
CA LEU A 370 18.27 5.73 5.11
C LEU A 370 17.95 6.10 6.57
N ALA A 371 17.47 5.14 7.35
CA ALA A 371 17.16 5.35 8.76
C ALA A 371 18.36 5.88 9.56
N GLU A 372 19.54 5.33 9.30
CA GLU A 372 20.78 5.77 9.97
C GLU A 372 21.19 7.18 9.55
N SER A 373 21.07 7.48 8.24
CA SER A 373 21.32 8.84 7.73
C SER A 373 20.36 9.86 8.33
N VAL A 374 19.09 9.55 8.44
CA VAL A 374 18.07 10.44 9.03
C VAL A 374 18.34 10.65 10.52
N VAL A 375 18.54 9.58 11.30
CA VAL A 375 18.82 9.69 12.75
C VAL A 375 20.07 10.53 13.00
N ARG A 376 21.16 10.28 12.27
CA ARG A 376 22.38 11.07 12.42
C ARG A 376 22.13 12.57 12.23
N GLN A 377 21.29 12.94 11.24
CA GLN A 377 20.98 14.33 10.96
C GLN A 377 19.96 14.91 11.98
N VAL A 378 18.97 14.16 12.39
CA VAL A 378 17.98 14.58 13.41
C VAL A 378 18.65 14.89 14.73
N ARG A 379 19.65 14.12 15.13
CA ARG A 379 20.46 14.38 16.33
C ARG A 379 21.14 15.75 16.36
N SER A 380 21.24 16.44 15.23
CA SER A 380 21.76 17.81 15.21
C SER A 380 20.84 18.82 15.92
N PHE A 381 19.56 18.52 16.11
CA PHE A 381 18.61 19.36 16.83
C PHE A 381 17.80 18.62 17.92
N ALA A 382 17.78 17.32 17.90
CA ALA A 382 17.21 16.44 18.93
C ALA A 382 18.26 15.39 19.31
N PRO A 383 19.27 15.79 20.14
CA PRO A 383 20.47 14.97 20.36
C PRO A 383 20.19 13.65 21.07
N ASP A 384 19.17 13.60 21.91
CA ASP A 384 18.84 12.45 22.76
C ASP A 384 17.89 11.47 22.10
N ILE A 385 17.42 11.74 20.86
CA ILE A 385 16.52 10.86 20.14
C ILE A 385 17.22 9.55 19.75
N GLU A 386 16.57 8.42 20.06
CA GLU A 386 17.09 7.10 19.73
C GLU A 386 16.35 6.47 18.56
N LEU A 387 17.06 5.74 17.71
CA LEU A 387 16.41 4.89 16.70
C LEU A 387 15.77 3.70 17.40
N LEU A 388 14.45 3.57 17.29
CA LEU A 388 13.75 2.41 17.82
C LEU A 388 14.18 1.16 17.02
N PRO A 389 14.83 0.18 17.68
CA PRO A 389 15.31 -0.99 16.98
C PRO A 389 14.15 -1.84 16.51
N VAL A 390 14.17 -2.25 15.25
CA VAL A 390 13.23 -3.22 14.70
C VAL A 390 13.91 -4.57 14.62
N LYS A 391 13.28 -5.62 15.16
CA LYS A 391 13.83 -6.97 15.15
C LYS A 391 14.13 -7.45 13.74
N GLU A 392 15.22 -8.17 13.59
CA GLU A 392 15.58 -8.79 12.33
C GLU A 392 14.47 -9.74 11.84
N GLY A 393 14.22 -9.75 10.53
CA GLY A 393 13.16 -10.57 9.92
C GLY A 393 11.79 -9.90 9.86
N ILE A 394 11.58 -8.73 10.50
CA ILE A 394 10.35 -7.95 10.34
C ILE A 394 10.38 -7.24 8.98
N ASN A 395 9.29 -7.40 8.21
CA ASN A 395 9.14 -6.73 6.94
C ASN A 395 8.64 -5.30 7.13
N LEU A 396 9.54 -4.32 7.09
CA LEU A 396 9.23 -2.90 7.26
C LEU A 396 8.18 -2.37 6.26
N ARG A 397 8.06 -2.99 5.09
CA ARG A 397 7.10 -2.58 4.03
C ARG A 397 5.66 -2.92 4.39
N THR A 398 5.42 -3.92 5.24
CA THR A 398 4.07 -4.41 5.58
C THR A 398 3.61 -4.02 6.97
N LEU A 399 4.44 -3.33 7.76
CA LEU A 399 4.13 -3.03 9.15
C LEU A 399 2.81 -2.27 9.34
N ASN A 400 2.53 -1.27 8.50
CA ASN A 400 1.30 -0.50 8.61
C ASN A 400 0.06 -1.40 8.49
N ILE A 401 0.01 -2.25 7.46
CA ILE A 401 -1.15 -3.14 7.27
C ILE A 401 -1.21 -4.24 8.34
N GLU A 402 -0.08 -4.72 8.84
CA GLU A 402 -0.04 -5.69 9.95
C GLU A 402 -0.63 -5.08 11.23
N GLY A 403 -0.28 -3.84 11.55
CA GLY A 403 -0.89 -3.10 12.66
C GLY A 403 -2.40 -2.88 12.45
N ALA A 404 -2.81 -2.49 11.26
CA ALA A 404 -4.24 -2.33 10.92
C ALA A 404 -5.01 -3.66 11.07
N ILE A 405 -4.42 -4.79 10.70
CA ILE A 405 -4.99 -6.12 10.95
C ILE A 405 -5.15 -6.38 12.46
N ASN A 406 -4.17 -6.00 13.27
CA ASN A 406 -4.25 -6.14 14.72
C ASN A 406 -5.39 -5.31 15.31
N PHE A 407 -5.53 -4.03 14.91
CA PHE A 407 -6.65 -3.19 15.29
C PHE A 407 -7.99 -3.79 14.88
N ALA A 408 -8.10 -4.27 13.65
CA ALA A 408 -9.30 -4.91 13.14
C ALA A 408 -9.73 -6.13 13.99
N ARG A 409 -8.75 -6.96 14.39
CA ARG A 409 -8.99 -8.12 15.28
C ARG A 409 -9.48 -7.70 16.68
N PHE A 410 -8.94 -6.61 17.23
CA PHE A 410 -9.41 -6.07 18.51
C PHE A 410 -10.85 -5.56 18.41
N ALA A 411 -11.16 -4.80 17.37
CA ALA A 411 -12.52 -4.31 17.13
C ALA A 411 -13.55 -5.46 17.03
N ASP A 412 -13.22 -6.52 16.27
CA ASP A 412 -14.10 -7.69 16.11
C ASP A 412 -14.32 -8.49 17.41
N LYS A 413 -13.31 -8.53 18.29
CA LYS A 413 -13.47 -9.17 19.62
C LYS A 413 -14.38 -8.37 20.55
N ASN A 414 -14.30 -7.05 20.51
CA ASN A 414 -15.10 -6.17 21.38
C ASN A 414 -16.55 -6.05 20.90
N ALA A 415 -16.82 -6.15 19.60
CA ALA A 415 -18.17 -6.16 19.06
C ALA A 415 -18.97 -7.44 19.40
N LYS A 416 -18.30 -8.51 19.85
CA LYS A 416 -18.90 -9.80 20.23
C LYS A 416 -19.14 -9.95 21.74
N LYS A 417 -18.67 -8.98 22.53
CA LYS A 417 -18.97 -8.88 23.97
C LYS A 417 -20.15 -7.94 24.21
#